data_459eef4b7681b2a324ba3b31c36018a1
#
_entry.id   459eef4b7681b2a324ba3b31c36018a1
#
_cell.length_a   1.000
_cell.length_b   1.000
_cell.length_c   1.000
_cell.angle_alpha   90.00
_cell.angle_beta   90.00
_cell.angle_gamma   90.00
#
_symmetry.space_group_name_H-M   'P 1'
#
loop_
_entity.id
_entity.type
_entity.pdbx_description
1 polymer ?
#
loop_
_entity_poly.entity_id
_entity_poly.type
_entity_poly.pdbx_seq_one_letter_code
_entity_poly.pdbx_strand_id
1 'polypeptide(L)'
;AVEGLLPESFDGYNIIEKDDIVLRLTDLQNDHTSLRVGISEEQGIITSAYLTIRNRSNFVPKYLYYYLHSFDIPKGFYGMGAGVRQSLNWDGLKWLKVITPSREEQEQIAEFLNTKCTEIDNLISKKEQYITEIENYKKSLIYEYVTGKKEVI
;
A
#
# COMPACT_ATOMS: atom_id res chain seq x y z
N ALA A 1 -9.42 -17.80 14.89
CA ALA A 1 -8.29 -18.43 14.18
C ALA A 1 -8.81 -18.89 12.82
N VAL A 2 -8.20 -18.42 11.72
CA VAL A 2 -8.57 -18.84 10.36
C VAL A 2 -7.80 -20.16 10.11
N GLU A 3 -8.36 -21.27 10.54
CA GLU A 3 -7.87 -22.61 10.20
C GLU A 3 -8.01 -22.82 8.69
N GLY A 4 -6.92 -23.19 8.02
CA GLY A 4 -6.91 -23.58 6.61
C GLY A 4 -6.23 -22.63 5.63
N LEU A 5 -5.72 -21.47 6.08
CA LEU A 5 -5.00 -20.50 5.24
C LEU A 5 -3.49 -20.41 5.51
N LEU A 6 -2.98 -21.23 6.44
CA LEU A 6 -1.53 -21.29 6.71
C LEU A 6 -0.86 -22.25 5.70
N PRO A 7 0.29 -21.89 5.15
CA PRO A 7 1.06 -22.79 4.29
C PRO A 7 1.57 -23.99 5.10
N GLU A 8 1.74 -25.12 4.44
CA GLU A 8 2.28 -26.35 5.04
C GLU A 8 3.71 -26.18 5.52
N SER A 9 4.50 -25.28 4.90
CA SER A 9 5.84 -24.90 5.30
C SER A 9 6.09 -23.41 5.01
N PHE A 10 6.93 -22.81 5.84
CA PHE A 10 7.46 -21.45 5.64
C PHE A 10 8.84 -21.44 4.96
N ASP A 11 9.31 -22.59 4.47
CA ASP A 11 10.54 -22.68 3.70
C ASP A 11 10.45 -21.80 2.45
N GLY A 12 11.46 -20.97 2.23
CA GLY A 12 11.47 -20.01 1.11
C GLY A 12 10.75 -18.68 1.37
N TYR A 13 10.25 -18.46 2.58
CA TYR A 13 9.77 -17.13 2.99
C TYR A 13 10.95 -16.24 3.41
N ASN A 14 10.84 -14.96 3.10
CA ASN A 14 11.80 -13.95 3.54
C ASN A 14 11.36 -13.35 4.88
N ILE A 15 12.31 -13.14 5.78
CA ILE A 15 12.07 -12.40 7.01
C ILE A 15 12.18 -10.91 6.69
N ILE A 16 11.12 -10.19 7.01
CA ILE A 16 11.07 -8.72 6.94
C ILE A 16 11.18 -8.16 8.36
N GLU A 17 11.77 -6.98 8.46
CA GLU A 17 11.90 -6.21 9.70
C GLU A 17 11.16 -4.88 9.55
N LYS A 18 10.95 -4.21 10.67
CA LYS A 18 10.41 -2.85 10.66
C LYS A 18 11.26 -1.95 9.75
N ASP A 19 10.58 -1.10 8.98
CA ASP A 19 11.17 -0.16 8.02
C ASP A 19 11.76 -0.82 6.74
N ASP A 20 11.62 -2.14 6.57
CA ASP A 20 11.90 -2.76 5.28
C ASP A 20 10.86 -2.31 4.24
N ILE A 21 11.33 -2.00 3.03
CA ILE A 21 10.44 -1.67 1.92
C ILE A 21 10.18 -2.94 1.12
N VAL A 22 8.91 -3.24 0.94
CA VAL A 22 8.43 -4.43 0.25
C VAL A 22 7.85 -4.05 -1.10
N LEU A 23 8.30 -4.71 -2.15
CA LEU A 23 7.94 -4.43 -3.53
C LEU A 23 7.35 -5.68 -4.19
N ARG A 24 6.15 -5.56 -4.77
CA ARG A 24 5.56 -6.61 -5.60
C ARG A 24 5.80 -6.29 -7.07
N LEU A 25 6.94 -6.67 -7.61
CA LEU A 25 7.37 -6.37 -8.97
C LEU A 25 7.18 -7.53 -9.95
N THR A 26 6.20 -8.39 -9.67
CA THR A 26 5.80 -9.50 -10.55
C THR A 26 4.48 -9.16 -11.25
N ASP A 27 4.30 -9.71 -12.45
CA ASP A 27 3.05 -9.62 -13.22
C ASP A 27 2.61 -8.16 -13.49
N LEU A 28 3.57 -7.31 -13.79
CA LEU A 28 3.36 -5.88 -14.02
C LEU A 28 2.42 -5.60 -15.20
N GLN A 29 2.35 -6.51 -16.17
CA GLN A 29 1.53 -6.34 -17.37
C GLN A 29 0.03 -6.46 -17.10
N ASN A 30 -0.38 -7.31 -16.16
CA ASN A 30 -1.79 -7.67 -15.99
C ASN A 30 -2.51 -6.84 -14.93
N ASP A 31 -1.78 -6.30 -13.95
CA ASP A 31 -2.36 -5.50 -12.87
C ASP A 31 -1.85 -4.06 -12.91
N HIS A 32 -2.62 -3.20 -13.53
CA HIS A 32 -2.35 -1.76 -13.67
C HIS A 32 -2.98 -0.90 -12.54
N THR A 33 -3.69 -1.51 -11.61
CA THR A 33 -4.41 -0.77 -10.56
C THR A 33 -3.70 -0.80 -9.21
N SER A 34 -3.18 -1.96 -8.83
CA SER A 34 -2.53 -2.13 -7.52
C SER A 34 -1.27 -1.29 -7.37
N LEU A 35 -1.07 -0.78 -6.18
CA LEU A 35 0.21 -0.21 -5.75
C LEU A 35 1.19 -1.33 -5.43
N ARG A 36 2.45 -1.11 -5.79
CA ARG A 36 3.50 -2.12 -5.75
C ARG A 36 4.48 -1.95 -4.61
N VAL A 37 4.37 -0.85 -3.87
CA VAL A 37 5.31 -0.45 -2.82
C VAL A 37 4.63 -0.41 -1.47
N GLY A 38 5.20 -1.08 -0.48
CA GLY A 38 4.80 -1.03 0.92
C GLY A 38 6.01 -0.84 1.82
N ILE A 39 5.78 -0.40 3.05
CA ILE A 39 6.78 -0.35 4.12
C ILE A 39 6.28 -1.20 5.28
N SER A 40 7.18 -2.01 5.87
CA SER A 40 6.82 -2.85 7.01
C SER A 40 6.84 -2.05 8.31
N GLU A 41 5.78 -2.18 9.11
CA GLU A 41 5.68 -1.54 10.43
C GLU A 41 6.23 -2.42 11.55
N GLU A 42 6.35 -3.72 11.29
CA GLU A 42 6.80 -4.72 12.26
C GLU A 42 7.60 -5.84 11.59
N GLN A 43 8.18 -6.72 12.41
CA GLN A 43 8.85 -7.92 11.93
C GLN A 43 7.81 -8.97 11.51
N GLY A 44 8.08 -9.66 10.42
CA GLY A 44 7.21 -10.71 9.89
C GLY A 44 7.88 -11.57 8.84
N ILE A 45 7.09 -12.38 8.16
CA ILE A 45 7.53 -13.20 7.03
C ILE A 45 6.70 -12.89 5.79
N ILE A 46 7.33 -12.95 4.62
CA ILE A 46 6.67 -12.69 3.33
C ILE A 46 7.18 -13.68 2.28
N THR A 47 6.35 -14.01 1.32
CA THR A 47 6.73 -14.96 0.26
C THR A 47 7.82 -14.37 -0.65
N SER A 48 8.56 -15.24 -1.32
CA SER A 48 9.61 -14.86 -2.28
C SER A 48 9.10 -14.12 -3.54
N ALA A 49 7.76 -14.01 -3.71
CA ALA A 49 7.15 -13.19 -4.76
C ALA A 49 7.37 -11.68 -4.55
N TYR A 50 7.77 -11.29 -3.36
CA TYR A 50 8.06 -9.91 -2.99
C TYR A 50 9.55 -9.67 -2.91
N LEU A 51 10.01 -8.56 -3.48
CA LEU A 51 11.35 -8.06 -3.29
C LEU A 51 11.38 -7.19 -2.03
N THR A 52 12.27 -7.50 -1.10
CA THR A 52 12.45 -6.71 0.13
C THR A 52 13.74 -5.91 0.06
N ILE A 53 13.65 -4.61 0.29
CA ILE A 53 14.79 -3.71 0.40
C ILE A 53 14.99 -3.34 1.86
N ARG A 54 16.09 -3.83 2.44
CA ARG A 54 16.55 -3.40 3.75
C ARG A 54 17.54 -2.26 3.58
N ASN A 55 17.18 -1.11 4.11
CA ASN A 55 18.05 0.06 4.02
C ASN A 55 19.28 -0.08 4.91
N ARG A 56 20.47 -0.10 4.28
CA ARG A 56 21.76 -0.08 4.96
C ARG A 56 22.57 1.19 4.67
N SER A 57 21.90 2.20 4.14
CA SER A 57 22.50 3.46 3.71
C SER A 57 21.95 4.65 4.53
N ASN A 58 22.32 5.86 4.12
CA ASN A 58 21.85 7.10 4.75
C ASN A 58 20.40 7.52 4.38
N PHE A 59 19.65 6.68 3.70
CA PHE A 59 18.24 6.98 3.45
C PHE A 59 17.41 6.88 4.71
N VAL A 60 16.48 7.80 4.87
CA VAL A 60 15.36 7.67 5.81
C VAL A 60 14.37 6.67 5.21
N PRO A 61 14.03 5.56 5.87
CA PRO A 61 13.19 4.52 5.27
C PRO A 61 11.86 5.04 4.74
N LYS A 62 11.16 5.89 5.50
CA LYS A 62 9.90 6.50 5.06
C LYS A 62 10.07 7.43 3.86
N TYR A 63 11.17 8.18 3.76
CA TYR A 63 11.47 8.98 2.58
C TYR A 63 11.64 8.09 1.34
N LEU A 64 12.42 7.04 1.45
CA LEU A 64 12.62 6.09 0.34
C LEU A 64 11.32 5.40 -0.06
N TYR A 65 10.47 5.02 0.92
CA TYR A 65 9.14 4.50 0.66
C TYR A 65 8.30 5.49 -0.16
N TYR A 66 8.18 6.75 0.27
CA TYR A 66 7.42 7.76 -0.45
C TYR A 66 7.99 8.05 -1.84
N TYR A 67 9.31 8.04 -1.98
CA TYR A 67 9.96 8.19 -3.28
C TYR A 67 9.58 7.06 -4.24
N LEU A 68 9.69 5.81 -3.81
CA LEU A 68 9.33 4.65 -4.63
C LEU A 68 7.82 4.60 -4.89
N HIS A 69 7.01 4.99 -3.92
CA HIS A 69 5.57 5.11 -4.09
C HIS A 69 5.20 6.16 -5.15
N SER A 70 5.85 7.33 -5.12
CA SER A 70 5.63 8.37 -6.13
C SER A 70 6.04 7.93 -7.54
N PHE A 71 7.02 7.03 -7.66
CA PHE A 71 7.41 6.40 -8.91
C PHE A 71 6.40 5.34 -9.38
N ASP A 72 5.75 4.65 -8.45
CA ASP A 72 4.74 3.64 -8.73
C ASP A 72 3.41 4.22 -9.19
N ILE A 73 3.00 5.38 -8.67
CA ILE A 73 1.73 6.04 -9.05
C ILE A 73 1.60 6.21 -10.57
N PRO A 74 2.57 6.78 -11.31
CA PRO A 74 2.54 6.87 -12.76
C PRO A 74 2.93 5.56 -13.46
N LYS A 75 2.98 4.43 -12.72
CA LYS A 75 3.35 3.10 -13.24
C LYS A 75 4.80 3.01 -13.76
N GLY A 76 5.72 3.70 -13.11
CA GLY A 76 7.13 3.77 -13.51
C GLY A 76 7.83 2.41 -13.58
N PHE A 77 7.47 1.44 -12.74
CA PHE A 77 8.05 0.09 -12.77
C PHE A 77 7.66 -0.72 -13.99
N TYR A 78 6.54 -0.41 -14.65
CA TYR A 78 6.00 -1.21 -15.74
C TYR A 78 6.90 -1.22 -16.98
N GLY A 79 7.58 -0.11 -17.26
CA GLY A 79 8.54 -0.03 -18.35
C GLY A 79 9.91 -0.68 -18.08
N MET A 80 10.16 -1.12 -16.84
CA MET A 80 11.44 -1.71 -16.42
C MET A 80 11.42 -3.24 -16.38
N GLY A 81 10.25 -3.85 -16.45
CA GLY A 81 10.09 -5.29 -16.37
C GLY A 81 10.57 -6.01 -17.62
N ALA A 82 10.99 -7.26 -17.47
CA ALA A 82 11.39 -8.16 -18.54
C ALA A 82 10.53 -9.43 -18.60
N GLY A 83 10.49 -10.08 -19.77
CA GLY A 83 9.74 -11.30 -20.01
C GLY A 83 8.26 -11.07 -20.29
N VAL A 84 7.53 -12.16 -20.57
CA VAL A 84 6.11 -12.13 -20.98
C VAL A 84 5.21 -11.53 -19.91
N ARG A 85 5.50 -11.76 -18.62
CA ARG A 85 4.75 -11.21 -17.48
C ARG A 85 5.32 -9.91 -16.93
N GLN A 86 6.39 -9.39 -17.56
CA GLN A 86 7.07 -8.18 -17.12
C GLN A 86 7.33 -8.17 -15.61
N SER A 87 8.23 -9.04 -15.18
CA SER A 87 8.71 -9.05 -13.80
C SER A 87 10.02 -8.27 -13.69
N LEU A 88 10.15 -7.49 -12.63
CA LEU A 88 11.36 -6.74 -12.31
C LEU A 88 11.97 -7.33 -11.04
N ASN A 89 13.24 -7.71 -11.14
CA ASN A 89 14.04 -8.21 -10.02
C ASN A 89 15.02 -7.15 -9.51
N TRP A 90 15.83 -7.52 -8.51
CA TRP A 90 16.85 -6.63 -7.96
C TRP A 90 17.83 -6.13 -9.00
N ASP A 91 18.25 -6.97 -9.97
CA ASP A 91 19.24 -6.58 -10.98
C ASP A 91 18.74 -5.47 -11.89
N GLY A 92 17.46 -5.43 -12.18
CA GLY A 92 16.85 -4.32 -12.90
C GLY A 92 16.58 -3.09 -12.00
N LEU A 93 16.12 -3.33 -10.77
CA LEU A 93 15.73 -2.26 -9.85
C LEU A 93 16.95 -1.48 -9.31
N LYS A 94 18.07 -2.13 -9.03
CA LYS A 94 19.27 -1.51 -8.43
C LYS A 94 19.83 -0.31 -9.19
N TRP A 95 19.45 -0.14 -10.46
CA TRP A 95 19.87 0.98 -11.29
C TRP A 95 18.90 2.16 -11.28
N LEU A 96 17.78 2.04 -10.55
CA LEU A 96 16.86 3.15 -10.40
C LEU A 96 17.56 4.31 -9.68
N LYS A 97 17.59 5.46 -10.34
CA LYS A 97 18.16 6.66 -9.75
C LYS A 97 17.17 7.25 -8.74
N VAL A 98 17.65 7.48 -7.54
CA VAL A 98 16.88 8.07 -6.43
C VAL A 98 17.47 9.43 -6.10
N ILE A 99 16.61 10.45 -5.98
CA ILE A 99 17.01 11.77 -5.48
C ILE A 99 17.35 11.63 -4.00
N THR A 100 18.50 12.12 -3.60
CA THR A 100 19.02 11.96 -2.24
C THR A 100 19.34 13.33 -1.64
N PRO A 101 18.36 14.03 -1.08
CA PRO A 101 18.61 15.26 -0.33
C PRO A 101 19.37 14.98 0.97
N SER A 102 19.69 16.02 1.74
CA SER A 102 20.28 15.84 3.06
C SER A 102 19.40 14.97 3.95
N ARG A 103 19.98 14.28 4.93
CA ARG A 103 19.20 13.44 5.85
C ARG A 103 18.12 14.21 6.58
N GLU A 104 18.44 15.44 7.00
CA GLU A 104 17.49 16.32 7.66
C GLU A 104 16.28 16.65 6.76
N GLU A 105 16.54 16.95 5.49
CA GLU A 105 15.48 17.23 4.52
C GLU A 105 14.64 15.97 4.23
N GLN A 106 15.26 14.79 4.15
CA GLN A 106 14.51 13.52 4.03
C GLN A 106 13.57 13.29 5.22
N GLU A 107 14.03 13.57 6.45
CA GLU A 107 13.24 13.44 7.68
C GLU A 107 12.05 14.41 7.65
N GLN A 108 12.28 15.67 7.30
CA GLN A 108 11.23 16.70 7.18
C GLN A 108 10.17 16.33 6.13
N ILE A 109 10.59 15.87 4.95
CA ILE A 109 9.68 15.42 3.89
C ILE A 109 8.86 14.22 4.35
N ALA A 110 9.50 13.23 4.96
CA ALA A 110 8.84 12.02 5.43
C ALA A 110 7.81 12.31 6.52
N GLU A 111 8.14 13.17 7.48
CA GLU A 111 7.25 13.58 8.56
C GLU A 111 6.05 14.38 8.02
N PHE A 112 6.29 15.34 7.16
CA PHE A 112 5.23 16.12 6.52
C PHE A 112 4.25 15.22 5.76
N LEU A 113 4.76 14.33 4.90
CA LEU A 113 3.92 13.42 4.12
C LEU A 113 3.16 12.45 5.02
N ASN A 114 3.81 11.89 6.04
CA ASN A 114 3.16 10.99 6.99
C ASN A 114 1.98 11.67 7.69
N THR A 115 2.17 12.90 8.14
CA THR A 115 1.12 13.70 8.79
C THR A 115 -0.03 13.96 7.83
N LYS A 116 0.27 14.42 6.60
CA LYS A 116 -0.76 14.75 5.61
C LYS A 116 -1.53 13.54 5.11
N CYS A 117 -0.85 12.43 4.84
CA CYS A 117 -1.52 11.19 4.46
C CYS A 117 -2.45 10.70 5.58
N THR A 118 -1.98 10.70 6.85
CA THR A 118 -2.83 10.31 7.97
C THR A 118 -4.07 11.23 8.13
N GLU A 119 -3.91 12.55 7.96
CA GLU A 119 -5.05 13.49 7.98
C GLU A 119 -6.06 13.14 6.87
N ILE A 120 -5.58 12.87 5.65
CA ILE A 120 -6.42 12.52 4.50
C ILE A 120 -7.13 11.18 4.73
N ASP A 121 -6.43 10.15 5.19
CA ASP A 121 -6.99 8.83 5.45
C ASP A 121 -8.09 8.88 6.52
N ASN A 122 -7.88 9.69 7.57
CA ASN A 122 -8.91 9.95 8.59
C ASN A 122 -10.15 10.64 8.00
N LEU A 123 -9.97 11.56 7.05
CA LEU A 123 -11.08 12.22 6.37
C LEU A 123 -11.84 11.25 5.45
N ILE A 124 -11.12 10.39 4.73
CA ILE A 124 -11.70 9.35 3.90
C ILE A 124 -12.55 8.41 4.76
N SER A 125 -11.99 7.89 5.84
CA SER A 125 -12.70 6.98 6.76
C SER A 125 -13.98 7.60 7.32
N LYS A 126 -13.95 8.88 7.73
CA LYS A 126 -15.15 9.59 8.19
C LYS A 126 -16.21 9.71 7.09
N LYS A 127 -15.79 9.98 5.85
CA LYS A 127 -16.74 10.08 4.73
C LYS A 127 -17.38 8.72 4.39
N GLU A 128 -16.61 7.63 4.47
CA GLU A 128 -17.14 6.27 4.29
C GLU A 128 -18.16 5.90 5.38
N GLN A 129 -17.91 6.30 6.63
CA GLN A 129 -18.90 6.15 7.70
C GLN A 129 -20.19 6.92 7.42
N TYR A 130 -20.09 8.19 6.98
CA TYR A 130 -21.27 8.98 6.60
C TYR A 130 -22.06 8.36 5.45
N ILE A 131 -21.37 7.83 4.43
CA ILE A 131 -22.04 7.13 3.33
C ILE A 131 -22.82 5.92 3.87
N THR A 132 -22.21 5.13 4.74
CA THR A 132 -22.87 3.98 5.38
C THR A 132 -24.11 4.39 6.19
N GLU A 133 -24.02 5.47 6.96
CA GLU A 133 -25.13 6.01 7.74
C GLU A 133 -26.29 6.47 6.83
N ILE A 134 -25.97 7.19 5.74
CA ILE A 134 -26.96 7.66 4.78
C ILE A 134 -27.65 6.48 4.06
N GLU A 135 -26.89 5.45 3.69
CA GLU A 135 -27.44 4.23 3.11
C GLU A 135 -28.39 3.50 4.08
N ASN A 136 -28.03 3.41 5.35
CA ASN A 136 -28.88 2.81 6.38
C ASN A 136 -30.13 3.65 6.62
N TYR A 137 -30.01 4.97 6.65
CA TYR A 137 -31.15 5.87 6.76
C TYR A 137 -32.10 5.72 5.57
N LYS A 138 -31.58 5.63 4.35
CA LYS A 138 -32.38 5.36 3.15
C LYS A 138 -33.17 4.06 3.27
N LYS A 139 -32.52 2.98 3.73
CA LYS A 139 -33.18 1.68 3.95
C LYS A 139 -34.28 1.77 5.02
N SER A 140 -34.04 2.50 6.12
CA SER A 140 -35.01 2.73 7.18
C SER A 140 -36.23 3.50 6.69
N LEU A 141 -36.00 4.59 5.92
CA LEU A 141 -37.08 5.36 5.33
C LEU A 141 -37.97 4.50 4.42
N ILE A 142 -37.37 3.74 3.52
CA ILE A 142 -38.13 2.85 2.63
C ILE A 142 -38.98 1.89 3.46
N TYR A 143 -38.40 1.26 4.47
CA TYR A 143 -39.10 0.31 5.33
C TYR A 143 -40.25 0.98 6.09
N GLU A 144 -40.00 2.14 6.72
CA GLU A 144 -41.01 2.82 7.55
C GLU A 144 -42.24 3.27 6.74
N TYR A 145 -42.04 3.81 5.54
CA TYR A 145 -43.14 4.28 4.70
C TYR A 145 -43.87 3.13 3.98
N VAL A 146 -43.15 2.15 3.45
CA VAL A 146 -43.78 1.01 2.76
C VAL A 146 -44.56 0.11 3.70
N THR A 147 -44.11 -0.01 4.95
CA THR A 147 -44.82 -0.84 5.96
C THR A 147 -45.91 -0.10 6.74
N GLY A 148 -46.13 1.19 6.41
CA GLY A 148 -47.15 2.01 7.11
C GLY A 148 -46.78 2.43 8.54
N LYS A 149 -45.49 2.32 8.92
CA LYS A 149 -44.99 2.81 10.22
C LYS A 149 -44.91 4.35 10.26
N LYS A 150 -44.78 4.97 9.11
CA LYS A 150 -44.92 6.42 8.91
C LYS A 150 -45.82 6.71 7.73
N GLU A 151 -46.60 7.76 7.87
CA GLU A 151 -47.50 8.26 6.81
C GLU A 151 -46.82 9.38 6.03
N VAL A 152 -47.11 9.47 4.72
CA VAL A 152 -46.71 10.59 3.90
C VAL A 152 -47.70 11.72 4.19
N ILE A 153 -47.25 12.79 4.84
CA ILE A 153 -48.04 13.98 5.14
C ILE A 153 -48.02 14.91 3.91
#